data_5a31f38311257f0582e3ae2cc0919853
#
_entry.id   5a31f38311257f0582e3ae2cc0919853
#
_cell.length_a   1.000
_cell.length_b   1.000
_cell.length_c   1.000
_cell.angle_alpha   90.00
_cell.angle_beta   90.00
_cell.angle_gamma   90.00
#
_symmetry.space_group_name_H-M   'P 1'
#
loop_
_entity.id
_entity.type
_entity.pdbx_description
1 polymer ?
#
loop_
_entity_poly.entity_id
_entity_poly.type
_entity_poly.pdbx_seq_one_letter_code
_entity_poly.pdbx_strand_id
1 'polypeptide(L)'
;MMHLLSTVALAALASTASAVVGDWQQCGGMNYAGDTQCATGSGCVVLNEFYSQCQPGAAPAPSTTAAPAPTTSASPTGGTPITTGTPSGTGPGKTLQSGYLWIRAVAAPNFHKYIQTKPLYSPGTALLGDYTTAGQLQVVSGQLVQLVSAPGEPEKLLYANVSEERTINNASLAVTFSTTKNTYGTFKFGGDDLQWSVAGINRPNPSAWYVCTGQALYINLGNYMYQTPSGCADQTIHYYNDKTANA
;
A
#
# COMPACT_ATOMS: atom_id res chain seq x y z
N MET A 1 70.56 -14.48 24.95
CA MET A 1 69.78 -13.28 25.22
C MET A 1 68.54 -13.34 24.31
N MET A 2 67.43 -13.75 24.87
CA MET A 2 66.14 -13.93 24.15
C MET A 2 65.22 -12.78 24.56
N HIS A 3 64.88 -11.88 23.60
CA HIS A 3 63.91 -10.82 23.84
C HIS A 3 62.47 -11.36 23.55
N LEU A 4 61.69 -11.46 24.61
CA LEU A 4 60.23 -11.66 24.51
C LEU A 4 59.58 -10.31 24.08
N LEU A 5 59.00 -10.28 22.91
CA LEU A 5 58.09 -9.21 22.48
C LEU A 5 56.67 -9.53 22.94
N SER A 6 56.21 -8.76 23.90
CA SER A 6 54.82 -8.82 24.41
C SER A 6 53.95 -7.98 23.50
N THR A 7 53.05 -8.62 22.71
CA THR A 7 52.05 -7.94 21.91
C THR A 7 50.81 -7.67 22.77
N VAL A 8 50.56 -6.40 23.06
CA VAL A 8 49.32 -5.93 23.70
C VAL A 8 48.23 -5.85 22.61
N ALA A 9 47.23 -6.71 22.65
CA ALA A 9 46.07 -6.62 21.80
C ALA A 9 45.10 -5.57 22.35
N LEU A 10 44.92 -4.47 21.64
CA LEU A 10 43.93 -3.43 21.94
C LEU A 10 42.58 -3.92 21.41
N ALA A 11 41.68 -4.33 22.29
CA ALA A 11 40.30 -4.63 21.94
C ALA A 11 39.53 -3.31 21.77
N ALA A 12 39.21 -2.96 20.52
CA ALA A 12 38.32 -1.85 20.21
C ALA A 12 36.89 -2.24 20.54
N LEU A 13 36.33 -1.64 21.59
CA LEU A 13 34.89 -1.70 21.88
C LEU A 13 34.17 -0.82 20.86
N ALA A 14 33.55 -1.44 19.86
CA ALA A 14 32.65 -0.77 18.95
C ALA A 14 31.33 -0.45 19.72
N SER A 15 31.18 0.79 20.15
CA SER A 15 29.89 1.29 20.66
C SER A 15 28.95 1.41 19.46
N THR A 16 27.92 0.57 19.41
CA THR A 16 26.80 0.75 18.47
C THR A 16 25.97 1.94 18.97
N ALA A 17 26.18 3.10 18.38
CA ALA A 17 25.30 4.24 18.59
C ALA A 17 23.96 3.87 17.90
N SER A 18 22.89 3.70 18.67
CA SER A 18 21.52 3.62 18.12
C SER A 18 21.24 4.97 17.44
N ALA A 19 20.89 4.94 16.16
CA ALA A 19 20.51 6.14 15.46
C ALA A 19 19.11 6.57 15.93
N VAL A 20 18.92 7.86 16.13
CA VAL A 20 17.65 8.45 16.57
C VAL A 20 16.85 8.80 15.33
N VAL A 21 15.60 8.32 15.26
CA VAL A 21 14.68 8.58 14.15
C VAL A 21 14.14 10.00 14.23
N GLY A 22 14.27 10.76 13.16
CA GLY A 22 13.75 12.14 13.08
C GLY A 22 12.22 12.19 13.01
N ASP A 23 11.68 13.42 13.20
CA ASP A 23 10.24 13.65 13.09
C ASP A 23 9.70 13.22 11.71
N TRP A 24 8.50 12.66 11.74
CA TRP A 24 7.77 12.16 10.56
C TRP A 24 8.42 10.98 9.83
N GLN A 25 9.50 10.42 10.37
CA GLN A 25 10.13 9.21 9.84
C GLN A 25 9.55 7.94 10.49
N GLN A 26 9.70 6.81 9.79
CA GLN A 26 9.23 5.53 10.30
C GLN A 26 10.07 5.07 11.50
N CYS A 27 9.37 4.64 12.57
CA CYS A 27 9.97 4.15 13.80
C CYS A 27 9.45 2.77 14.23
N GLY A 28 8.65 2.11 13.40
CA GLY A 28 8.11 0.78 13.71
C GLY A 28 7.12 0.30 12.67
N GLY A 29 6.55 -0.86 12.94
CA GLY A 29 5.61 -1.58 12.07
C GLY A 29 6.04 -3.03 11.85
N MET A 30 5.14 -3.88 11.35
CA MET A 30 5.45 -5.29 11.08
C MET A 30 6.58 -5.39 10.03
N ASN A 31 7.60 -6.22 10.34
CA ASN A 31 8.81 -6.41 9.53
C ASN A 31 9.72 -5.18 9.40
N TYR A 32 9.53 -4.14 10.21
CA TYR A 32 10.44 -3.01 10.25
C TYR A 32 11.73 -3.38 11.01
N ALA A 33 12.89 -3.23 10.37
CA ALA A 33 14.21 -3.58 10.92
C ALA A 33 15.09 -2.33 11.20
N GLY A 34 14.53 -1.12 11.09
CA GLY A 34 15.25 0.13 11.37
C GLY A 34 15.17 0.55 12.84
N ASP A 35 15.74 1.72 13.13
CA ASP A 35 15.74 2.31 14.48
C ASP A 35 14.33 2.69 14.92
N THR A 36 13.99 2.40 16.17
CA THR A 36 12.63 2.61 16.71
C THR A 36 12.55 3.77 17.71
N GLN A 37 13.66 4.42 18.02
CA GLN A 37 13.73 5.49 18.99
C GLN A 37 13.60 6.85 18.31
N CYS A 38 12.51 7.57 18.57
CA CYS A 38 12.30 8.92 18.05
C CYS A 38 13.17 9.96 18.75
N ALA A 39 13.40 11.08 18.09
CA ALA A 39 14.06 12.25 18.64
C ALA A 39 13.35 12.75 19.90
N THR A 40 14.11 13.41 20.79
CA THR A 40 13.58 13.99 22.02
C THR A 40 12.42 14.95 21.73
N GLY A 41 11.27 14.73 22.38
CA GLY A 41 10.04 15.49 22.13
C GLY A 41 9.10 14.88 21.11
N SER A 42 9.47 13.75 20.51
CA SER A 42 8.63 12.98 19.58
C SER A 42 8.36 11.59 20.12
N GLY A 43 7.16 11.05 19.86
CA GLY A 43 6.78 9.69 20.19
C GLY A 43 6.53 8.86 18.95
N CYS A 44 6.82 7.55 19.02
CA CYS A 44 6.51 6.62 17.95
C CYS A 44 5.02 6.27 17.98
N VAL A 45 4.24 6.83 17.06
CA VAL A 45 2.79 6.64 16.95
C VAL A 45 2.51 5.53 15.94
N VAL A 46 1.75 4.52 16.36
CA VAL A 46 1.30 3.45 15.46
C VAL A 46 0.21 4.01 14.55
N LEU A 47 0.48 4.09 13.26
CA LEU A 47 -0.49 4.50 12.25
C LEU A 47 -1.22 3.30 11.65
N ASN A 48 -0.52 2.19 11.51
CA ASN A 48 -1.08 0.89 11.15
C ASN A 48 -0.11 -0.23 11.56
N GLU A 49 -0.49 -1.49 11.33
CA GLU A 49 0.30 -2.66 11.71
C GLU A 49 1.71 -2.69 11.08
N PHE A 50 1.87 -2.09 9.90
CA PHE A 50 3.13 -2.09 9.15
C PHE A 50 3.92 -0.79 9.26
N TYR A 51 3.34 0.28 9.84
CA TYR A 51 3.95 1.59 9.86
C TYR A 51 3.64 2.35 11.13
N SER A 52 4.70 2.70 11.87
CA SER A 52 4.66 3.64 12.98
C SER A 52 5.58 4.81 12.66
N GLN A 53 5.20 6.02 13.09
CA GLN A 53 5.87 7.26 12.72
C GLN A 53 6.19 8.09 13.96
N CYS A 54 7.38 8.70 13.98
CA CYS A 54 7.74 9.67 15.01
C CYS A 54 6.94 10.95 14.82
N GLN A 55 6.11 11.31 15.81
CA GLN A 55 5.30 12.54 15.77
C GLN A 55 5.67 13.48 16.90
N PRO A 56 5.95 14.78 16.62
CA PRO A 56 6.23 15.78 17.63
C PRO A 56 5.07 15.94 18.63
N GLY A 57 5.39 16.03 19.91
CA GLY A 57 4.40 16.20 20.98
C GLY A 57 3.60 14.96 21.36
N ALA A 58 3.80 13.83 20.67
CA ALA A 58 3.22 12.57 21.08
C ALA A 58 3.98 11.98 22.28
N ALA A 59 3.25 11.42 23.25
CA ALA A 59 3.87 10.70 24.36
C ALA A 59 4.56 9.43 23.84
N PRO A 60 5.74 9.02 24.37
CA PRO A 60 6.37 7.76 23.99
C PRO A 60 5.39 6.60 24.21
N ALA A 61 5.21 5.76 23.20
CA ALA A 61 4.40 4.55 23.33
C ALA A 61 5.01 3.64 24.41
N PRO A 62 4.21 3.06 25.32
CA PRO A 62 4.72 2.10 26.28
C PRO A 62 5.26 0.90 25.51
N SER A 63 6.49 0.49 25.85
CA SER A 63 7.12 -0.72 25.31
C SER A 63 6.30 -1.94 25.75
N THR A 64 5.44 -2.46 24.88
CA THR A 64 4.72 -3.69 25.14
C THR A 64 5.59 -4.89 24.75
N THR A 65 6.14 -5.53 25.77
CA THR A 65 6.63 -6.91 25.72
C THR A 65 5.49 -7.81 25.24
N ALA A 66 5.80 -8.74 24.34
CA ALA A 66 4.88 -9.67 23.71
C ALA A 66 3.81 -10.23 24.65
N ALA A 67 2.55 -10.15 24.23
CA ALA A 67 1.43 -10.79 24.90
C ALA A 67 1.18 -12.20 24.34
N PRO A 68 0.74 -13.17 25.17
CA PRO A 68 0.52 -14.55 24.77
C PRO A 68 -0.77 -14.72 23.96
N ALA A 69 -0.79 -15.77 23.13
CA ALA A 69 -1.87 -16.16 22.24
C ALA A 69 -3.22 -16.37 22.96
N PRO A 70 -4.35 -16.01 22.31
CA PRO A 70 -5.66 -16.28 22.86
C PRO A 70 -6.09 -17.75 22.58
N THR A 71 -6.53 -18.39 23.64
CA THR A 71 -7.19 -19.69 23.65
C THR A 71 -8.59 -19.62 23.03
N THR A 72 -8.90 -20.67 22.29
CA THR A 72 -10.21 -21.00 21.69
C THR A 72 -11.36 -21.03 22.69
N SER A 73 -12.51 -20.49 22.32
CA SER A 73 -13.79 -20.91 22.91
C SER A 73 -14.92 -20.93 21.89
N ALA A 74 -15.72 -21.95 22.05
CA ALA A 74 -16.67 -22.60 21.18
C ALA A 74 -17.86 -21.78 20.68
N SER A 75 -18.36 -22.27 19.54
CA SER A 75 -19.63 -22.02 18.84
C SER A 75 -20.89 -22.24 19.70
N PRO A 76 -22.02 -21.64 19.32
CA PRO A 76 -23.20 -22.46 19.21
C PRO A 76 -23.92 -22.36 17.86
N THR A 77 -24.43 -23.48 17.48
CA THR A 77 -25.24 -23.90 16.35
C THR A 77 -26.61 -23.20 16.31
N GLY A 78 -27.09 -22.91 15.09
CA GLY A 78 -28.53 -22.65 14.89
C GLY A 78 -28.95 -22.09 13.54
N GLY A 79 -29.45 -22.96 12.65
CA GLY A 79 -30.62 -22.69 11.82
C GLY A 79 -30.47 -21.87 10.53
N THR A 80 -30.48 -22.60 9.41
CA THR A 80 -30.74 -22.13 8.04
C THR A 80 -32.15 -21.48 7.89
N PRO A 81 -32.32 -20.51 6.96
CA PRO A 81 -32.96 -20.86 5.71
C PRO A 81 -32.22 -20.35 4.47
N ILE A 82 -32.26 -21.20 3.46
CA ILE A 82 -31.78 -20.99 2.11
C ILE A 82 -32.69 -19.95 1.43
N THR A 83 -32.13 -18.84 0.99
CA THR A 83 -32.70 -18.01 -0.05
C THR A 83 -31.67 -17.84 -1.17
N THR A 84 -32.00 -18.36 -2.34
CA THR A 84 -31.36 -18.12 -3.60
C THR A 84 -31.43 -16.63 -3.92
N GLY A 85 -30.35 -15.90 -3.65
CA GLY A 85 -30.17 -14.51 -4.01
C GLY A 85 -28.98 -14.39 -4.96
N THR A 86 -29.20 -13.73 -6.07
CA THR A 86 -28.22 -13.24 -7.04
C THR A 86 -26.93 -12.80 -6.35
N PRO A 87 -25.73 -13.15 -6.88
CA PRO A 87 -24.47 -12.73 -6.28
C PRO A 87 -24.25 -11.24 -6.50
N SER A 88 -24.84 -10.42 -5.65
CA SER A 88 -24.44 -9.05 -5.46
C SER A 88 -23.31 -9.08 -4.42
N GLY A 89 -22.09 -9.20 -4.88
CA GLY A 89 -20.92 -9.13 -4.00
C GLY A 89 -20.95 -7.78 -3.26
N THR A 90 -21.27 -7.81 -1.98
CA THR A 90 -21.35 -6.61 -1.13
C THR A 90 -19.99 -5.96 -0.87
N GLY A 91 -18.91 -6.57 -1.36
CA GLY A 91 -17.53 -6.09 -1.17
C GLY A 91 -17.13 -5.92 0.30
N PRO A 92 -15.96 -5.31 0.57
CA PRO A 92 -15.41 -5.19 1.91
C PRO A 92 -16.10 -4.13 2.78
N GLY A 93 -17.09 -3.43 2.25
CA GLY A 93 -17.80 -2.35 2.96
C GLY A 93 -17.07 -1.01 2.92
N LYS A 94 -17.60 -0.03 3.65
CA LYS A 94 -17.12 1.37 3.66
C LYS A 94 -16.17 1.68 4.82
N THR A 95 -15.93 0.74 5.71
CA THR A 95 -14.96 0.85 6.79
C THR A 95 -13.69 0.13 6.37
N LEU A 96 -12.55 0.81 6.49
CA LEU A 96 -11.26 0.23 6.12
C LEU A 96 -10.98 -1.02 6.94
N GLN A 97 -10.71 -2.11 6.27
CA GLN A 97 -10.32 -3.37 6.91
C GLN A 97 -8.84 -3.31 7.32
N SER A 98 -8.50 -4.02 8.39
CA SER A 98 -7.12 -4.07 8.88
C SER A 98 -6.16 -4.57 7.80
N GLY A 99 -5.03 -3.90 7.64
CA GLY A 99 -4.01 -4.22 6.62
C GLY A 99 -4.28 -3.65 5.24
N TYR A 100 -5.42 -2.99 5.02
CA TYR A 100 -5.76 -2.37 3.74
C TYR A 100 -5.67 -0.84 3.81
N LEU A 101 -5.65 -0.22 2.65
CA LEU A 101 -5.54 1.21 2.42
C LEU A 101 -6.57 1.64 1.37
N TRP A 102 -7.02 2.86 1.45
CA TRP A 102 -7.59 3.56 0.31
C TRP A 102 -6.45 4.08 -0.55
N ILE A 103 -6.60 4.07 -1.86
CA ILE A 103 -5.61 4.65 -2.78
C ILE A 103 -6.33 5.61 -3.70
N ARG A 104 -5.93 6.89 -3.70
CA ARG A 104 -6.64 7.98 -4.36
C ARG A 104 -5.73 8.94 -5.11
N ALA A 105 -6.29 9.63 -6.10
CA ALA A 105 -5.65 10.77 -6.72
C ALA A 105 -5.66 11.99 -5.79
N VAL A 106 -4.59 12.79 -5.85
CA VAL A 106 -4.41 13.97 -5.00
C VAL A 106 -4.39 15.29 -5.77
N ALA A 107 -4.65 15.26 -7.07
CA ALA A 107 -4.69 16.44 -7.92
C ALA A 107 -5.95 16.47 -8.81
N ALA A 108 -6.37 17.70 -9.19
CA ALA A 108 -7.41 17.89 -10.20
C ALA A 108 -6.98 17.26 -11.56
N PRO A 109 -7.90 16.78 -12.40
CA PRO A 109 -9.36 16.78 -12.25
C PRO A 109 -9.91 15.59 -11.45
N ASN A 110 -9.04 14.72 -10.93
CA ASN A 110 -9.42 13.47 -10.26
C ASN A 110 -9.23 13.51 -8.74
N PHE A 111 -9.12 14.69 -8.15
CA PHE A 111 -8.93 14.88 -6.72
C PHE A 111 -9.94 14.05 -5.93
N HIS A 112 -9.45 13.26 -4.98
CA HIS A 112 -10.20 12.35 -4.11
C HIS A 112 -11.06 11.30 -4.86
N LYS A 113 -10.66 10.92 -6.08
CA LYS A 113 -11.17 9.70 -6.70
C LYS A 113 -10.24 8.53 -6.36
N TYR A 114 -10.83 7.38 -6.13
CA TYR A 114 -10.18 6.19 -5.54
C TYR A 114 -10.06 5.05 -6.54
N ILE A 115 -8.98 4.28 -6.44
CA ILE A 115 -8.80 3.05 -7.23
C ILE A 115 -9.92 2.07 -6.87
N GLN A 116 -10.53 1.51 -7.90
CA GLN A 116 -11.54 0.46 -7.82
C GLN A 116 -11.63 -0.32 -9.14
N THR A 117 -12.39 -1.39 -9.14
CA THR A 117 -12.65 -2.20 -10.34
C THR A 117 -13.96 -1.79 -11.02
N LYS A 118 -14.02 -2.03 -12.33
CA LYS A 118 -15.29 -1.99 -13.08
C LYS A 118 -15.40 -3.29 -13.90
N PRO A 119 -16.39 -4.17 -13.64
CA PRO A 119 -17.46 -4.06 -12.62
C PRO A 119 -16.93 -4.02 -11.19
N LEU A 120 -17.72 -3.43 -10.26
CA LEU A 120 -17.30 -3.26 -8.87
C LEU A 120 -17.08 -4.64 -8.21
N TYR A 121 -15.97 -4.78 -7.49
CA TYR A 121 -15.53 -6.01 -6.79
C TYR A 121 -15.43 -7.26 -7.68
N SER A 122 -15.27 -7.06 -8.99
CA SER A 122 -15.15 -8.13 -9.98
C SER A 122 -13.95 -7.90 -10.89
N PRO A 123 -13.39 -8.95 -11.53
CA PRO A 123 -12.36 -8.78 -12.53
C PRO A 123 -12.78 -7.79 -13.61
N GLY A 124 -11.87 -6.92 -14.03
CA GLY A 124 -12.16 -5.91 -15.05
C GLY A 124 -11.19 -4.73 -15.03
N THR A 125 -11.62 -3.60 -15.56
CA THR A 125 -10.78 -2.39 -15.70
C THR A 125 -10.49 -1.77 -14.33
N ALA A 126 -9.24 -1.40 -14.10
CA ALA A 126 -8.87 -0.51 -13.00
C ALA A 126 -9.30 0.92 -13.37
N LEU A 127 -9.94 1.62 -12.46
CA LEU A 127 -10.35 3.01 -12.67
C LEU A 127 -10.27 3.83 -11.38
N LEU A 128 -10.36 5.14 -11.50
CA LEU A 128 -10.58 6.04 -10.38
C LEU A 128 -12.08 6.37 -10.29
N GLY A 129 -12.71 6.01 -9.20
CA GLY A 129 -14.14 6.23 -8.96
C GLY A 129 -14.42 7.02 -7.70
N ASP A 130 -15.71 7.15 -7.41
CA ASP A 130 -16.22 7.88 -6.25
C ASP A 130 -15.82 7.20 -4.93
N TYR A 131 -15.64 8.01 -3.87
CA TYR A 131 -15.26 7.53 -2.53
C TYR A 131 -16.27 6.55 -1.93
N THR A 132 -17.54 6.62 -2.32
CA THR A 132 -18.59 5.70 -1.81
C THR A 132 -18.40 4.27 -2.28
N THR A 133 -17.60 4.05 -3.31
CA THR A 133 -17.27 2.75 -3.92
C THR A 133 -15.77 2.47 -3.95
N ALA A 134 -15.00 3.21 -3.14
CA ALA A 134 -13.55 3.08 -3.07
C ALA A 134 -13.12 1.63 -2.81
N GLY A 135 -12.12 1.16 -3.55
CA GLY A 135 -11.48 -0.13 -3.32
C GLY A 135 -10.59 -0.10 -2.07
N GLN A 136 -10.58 -1.19 -1.32
CA GLN A 136 -9.63 -1.41 -0.24
C GLN A 136 -8.47 -2.22 -0.78
N LEU A 137 -7.26 -1.64 -0.77
CA LEU A 137 -6.11 -2.18 -1.46
C LEU A 137 -4.91 -2.33 -0.51
N GLN A 138 -3.97 -3.19 -0.89
CA GLN A 138 -2.65 -3.28 -0.25
C GLN A 138 -1.60 -3.65 -1.29
N VAL A 139 -0.33 -3.41 -0.99
CA VAL A 139 0.80 -3.91 -1.77
C VAL A 139 1.49 -5.01 -0.99
N VAL A 140 1.45 -6.23 -1.52
CA VAL A 140 2.04 -7.43 -0.89
C VAL A 140 2.97 -8.12 -1.86
N SER A 141 4.24 -8.26 -1.50
CA SER A 141 5.26 -8.94 -2.34
C SER A 141 5.28 -8.41 -3.79
N GLY A 142 5.18 -7.10 -3.97
CA GLY A 142 5.18 -6.46 -5.28
C GLY A 142 3.86 -6.55 -6.05
N GLN A 143 2.80 -7.11 -5.46
CA GLN A 143 1.45 -7.17 -6.02
C GLN A 143 0.59 -6.07 -5.42
N LEU A 144 -0.09 -5.28 -6.25
CA LEU A 144 -1.20 -4.45 -5.80
C LEU A 144 -2.46 -5.32 -5.80
N VAL A 145 -3.08 -5.50 -4.64
CA VAL A 145 -4.26 -6.35 -4.49
C VAL A 145 -5.45 -5.55 -3.95
N GLN A 146 -6.64 -5.90 -4.40
CA GLN A 146 -7.92 -5.34 -3.93
C GLN A 146 -8.70 -6.41 -3.19
N LEU A 147 -9.14 -6.11 -1.97
CA LEU A 147 -10.07 -6.92 -1.21
C LEU A 147 -11.46 -6.85 -1.84
N VAL A 148 -12.08 -8.00 -2.08
CA VAL A 148 -13.43 -8.05 -2.68
C VAL A 148 -14.43 -8.90 -1.88
N SER A 149 -13.98 -9.59 -0.83
CA SER A 149 -14.87 -10.30 0.11
C SER A 149 -15.50 -9.35 1.12
N ALA A 150 -16.68 -9.71 1.62
CA ALA A 150 -17.33 -9.01 2.71
C ALA A 150 -16.59 -9.20 4.04
N PRO A 151 -16.74 -8.28 5.01
CA PRO A 151 -16.17 -8.44 6.35
C PRO A 151 -16.63 -9.75 7.01
N GLY A 152 -15.71 -10.51 7.58
CA GLY A 152 -15.98 -11.81 8.21
C GLY A 152 -16.03 -12.99 7.25
N GLU A 153 -16.03 -12.76 5.93
CA GLU A 153 -15.90 -13.83 4.93
C GLU A 153 -14.41 -14.17 4.68
N PRO A 154 -14.11 -15.38 4.17
CA PRO A 154 -12.75 -15.71 3.74
C PRO A 154 -12.22 -14.69 2.74
N GLU A 155 -10.98 -14.29 2.90
CA GLU A 155 -10.34 -13.27 2.07
C GLU A 155 -10.36 -13.67 0.59
N LYS A 156 -10.91 -12.79 -0.25
CA LYS A 156 -10.88 -12.92 -1.71
C LYS A 156 -10.23 -11.66 -2.28
N LEU A 157 -9.24 -11.87 -3.15
CA LEU A 157 -8.42 -10.80 -3.70
C LEU A 157 -8.51 -10.77 -5.22
N LEU A 158 -8.46 -9.57 -5.76
CA LEU A 158 -8.11 -9.32 -7.15
C LEU A 158 -6.73 -8.69 -7.21
N TYR A 159 -5.96 -9.04 -8.22
CA TYR A 159 -4.61 -8.56 -8.46
C TYR A 159 -4.63 -7.53 -9.59
N ALA A 160 -4.01 -6.39 -9.39
CA ALA A 160 -3.78 -5.42 -10.46
C ALA A 160 -2.75 -5.98 -11.44
N ASN A 161 -3.15 -6.12 -12.69
CA ASN A 161 -2.32 -6.60 -13.78
C ASN A 161 -2.02 -5.45 -14.74
N VAL A 162 -0.76 -5.29 -15.10
CA VAL A 162 -0.30 -4.30 -16.07
C VAL A 162 -0.11 -4.99 -17.43
N SER A 163 -0.69 -4.43 -18.48
CA SER A 163 -0.51 -4.93 -19.84
C SER A 163 0.93 -4.76 -20.30
N GLU A 164 1.47 -5.75 -21.02
CA GLU A 164 2.76 -5.61 -21.71
C GLU A 164 2.63 -4.79 -23.00
N GLU A 165 1.42 -4.72 -23.54
CA GLU A 165 1.14 -3.94 -24.75
C GLU A 165 1.02 -2.46 -24.42
N ARG A 166 1.78 -1.63 -25.15
CA ARG A 166 1.68 -0.19 -25.05
C ARG A 166 0.41 0.29 -25.76
N THR A 167 -0.29 1.19 -25.09
CA THR A 167 -1.49 1.82 -25.61
C THR A 167 -1.34 3.34 -25.59
N ILE A 168 -2.35 4.06 -26.05
CA ILE A 168 -2.44 5.53 -26.06
C ILE A 168 -1.12 6.18 -26.48
N ASN A 169 -0.96 6.36 -27.79
CA ASN A 169 0.24 6.95 -28.41
C ASN A 169 1.56 6.21 -28.05
N ASN A 170 1.49 4.90 -27.80
CA ASN A 170 2.64 4.10 -27.39
C ASN A 170 3.31 4.55 -26.07
N ALA A 171 2.60 5.34 -25.25
CA ALA A 171 3.11 6.02 -24.06
C ALA A 171 2.48 5.53 -22.75
N SER A 172 1.66 4.48 -22.78
CA SER A 172 0.99 3.97 -21.58
C SER A 172 0.79 2.46 -21.59
N LEU A 173 0.55 1.89 -20.41
CA LEU A 173 0.17 0.49 -20.22
C LEU A 173 -1.15 0.44 -19.46
N ALA A 174 -2.11 -0.33 -19.96
CA ALA A 174 -3.40 -0.47 -19.31
C ALA A 174 -3.29 -1.26 -18.01
N VAL A 175 -4.10 -0.90 -17.01
CA VAL A 175 -4.20 -1.62 -15.74
C VAL A 175 -5.59 -2.25 -15.62
N THR A 176 -5.61 -3.53 -15.29
CA THR A 176 -6.83 -4.31 -15.04
C THR A 176 -6.71 -5.06 -13.72
N PHE A 177 -7.82 -5.53 -13.18
CA PHE A 177 -7.81 -6.44 -12.05
C PHE A 177 -8.32 -7.81 -12.45
N SER A 178 -7.65 -8.88 -11.97
CA SER A 178 -8.05 -10.25 -12.20
C SER A 178 -7.78 -11.13 -10.98
N THR A 179 -8.22 -12.38 -11.03
CA THR A 179 -7.91 -13.37 -9.99
C THR A 179 -6.49 -13.94 -10.11
N THR A 180 -5.79 -13.65 -11.22
CA THR A 180 -4.42 -14.10 -11.48
C THR A 180 -3.44 -13.02 -11.03
N LYS A 181 -2.34 -13.42 -10.40
CA LYS A 181 -1.26 -12.51 -9.99
C LYS A 181 -0.62 -11.83 -11.19
N ASN A 182 -0.22 -10.57 -11.02
CA ASN A 182 0.57 -9.85 -12.01
C ASN A 182 1.95 -10.47 -12.19
N THR A 183 2.36 -10.65 -13.43
CA THR A 183 3.69 -11.17 -13.81
C THR A 183 4.59 -10.11 -14.44
N TYR A 184 4.04 -8.94 -14.77
CA TYR A 184 4.76 -7.87 -15.46
C TYR A 184 5.00 -6.67 -14.56
N GLY A 185 6.22 -6.59 -14.04
CA GLY A 185 6.63 -5.55 -13.11
C GLY A 185 6.09 -5.71 -11.70
N THR A 186 6.41 -4.75 -10.85
CA THR A 186 6.08 -4.77 -9.43
C THR A 186 5.55 -3.42 -8.97
N PHE A 187 4.63 -3.47 -8.00
CA PHE A 187 4.10 -2.31 -7.29
C PHE A 187 4.82 -2.12 -5.97
N LYS A 188 4.97 -0.88 -5.55
CA LYS A 188 5.46 -0.49 -4.22
C LYS A 188 4.94 0.89 -3.85
N PHE A 189 5.05 1.24 -2.59
CA PHE A 189 4.94 2.64 -2.17
C PHE A 189 6.34 3.27 -2.11
N GLY A 190 6.47 4.50 -2.59
CA GLY A 190 7.63 5.37 -2.42
C GLY A 190 7.19 6.60 -1.64
N GLY A 191 7.39 6.56 -0.31
CA GLY A 191 6.60 7.45 0.55
C GLY A 191 5.14 7.03 0.53
N ASP A 192 4.23 7.95 0.24
CA ASP A 192 2.80 7.71 0.07
C ASP A 192 2.37 7.44 -1.39
N ASP A 193 3.27 7.68 -2.35
CA ASP A 193 3.04 7.45 -3.77
C ASP A 193 2.95 5.96 -4.12
N LEU A 194 1.90 5.57 -4.83
CA LEU A 194 1.86 4.26 -5.49
C LEU A 194 2.75 4.29 -6.73
N GLN A 195 3.73 3.42 -6.78
CA GLN A 195 4.70 3.28 -7.85
C GLN A 195 4.58 1.91 -8.52
N TRP A 196 4.92 1.88 -9.81
CA TRP A 196 5.11 0.65 -10.56
C TRP A 196 6.41 0.71 -11.36
N SER A 197 7.11 -0.42 -11.45
CA SER A 197 8.34 -0.55 -12.23
C SER A 197 8.50 -1.94 -12.79
N VAL A 198 9.23 -2.04 -13.92
CA VAL A 198 9.61 -3.30 -14.54
C VAL A 198 11.02 -3.17 -15.14
N ALA A 199 11.76 -4.27 -15.19
CA ALA A 199 13.06 -4.31 -15.85
C ALA A 199 12.91 -3.97 -17.35
N GLY A 200 13.84 -3.17 -17.88
CA GLY A 200 13.83 -2.78 -19.30
C GLY A 200 12.95 -1.57 -19.65
N ILE A 201 12.16 -1.04 -18.73
CA ILE A 201 11.45 0.23 -18.91
C ILE A 201 11.97 1.24 -17.88
N ASN A 202 12.70 2.24 -18.37
CA ASN A 202 13.11 3.37 -17.55
C ASN A 202 12.04 4.47 -17.62
N ARG A 203 11.30 4.66 -16.52
CA ARG A 203 10.30 5.72 -16.40
C ARG A 203 10.92 6.94 -15.71
N PRO A 204 10.78 8.15 -16.28
CA PRO A 204 11.29 9.37 -15.63
C PRO A 204 10.66 9.61 -14.25
N ASN A 205 9.39 9.23 -14.07
CA ASN A 205 8.70 9.28 -12.80
C ASN A 205 7.93 7.97 -12.57
N PRO A 206 8.36 7.11 -11.62
CA PRO A 206 7.68 5.84 -11.33
C PRO A 206 6.29 6.02 -10.70
N SER A 207 5.97 7.21 -10.17
CA SER A 207 4.67 7.56 -9.57
C SER A 207 3.69 8.17 -10.59
N ALA A 208 4.08 8.31 -11.86
CA ALA A 208 3.24 8.92 -12.89
C ALA A 208 2.20 7.93 -13.45
N TRP A 209 0.95 8.35 -13.46
CA TRP A 209 -0.19 7.61 -13.98
C TRP A 209 -0.97 8.46 -14.96
N TYR A 210 -1.74 7.83 -15.85
CA TYR A 210 -2.80 8.49 -16.59
C TYR A 210 -4.16 8.00 -16.10
N VAL A 211 -5.09 8.94 -16.03
CA VAL A 211 -6.52 8.67 -15.90
C VAL A 211 -7.18 9.17 -17.16
N CYS A 212 -7.72 8.26 -17.95
CA CYS A 212 -8.22 8.56 -19.29
C CYS A 212 -9.75 8.47 -19.36
N THR A 213 -10.31 8.63 -20.54
CA THR A 213 -11.76 8.55 -20.80
C THR A 213 -12.37 7.32 -20.10
N GLY A 214 -13.50 7.52 -19.43
CA GLY A 214 -14.15 6.49 -18.59
C GLY A 214 -13.47 6.26 -17.25
N GLN A 215 -12.55 7.15 -16.84
CA GLN A 215 -11.77 7.08 -15.61
C GLN A 215 -10.79 5.90 -15.55
N ALA A 216 -10.53 5.24 -16.68
CA ALA A 216 -9.61 4.11 -16.77
C ALA A 216 -8.18 4.50 -16.39
N LEU A 217 -7.53 3.64 -15.62
CA LEU A 217 -6.20 3.86 -15.05
C LEU A 217 -5.13 3.22 -15.93
N TYR A 218 -4.06 3.97 -16.20
CA TYR A 218 -2.90 3.51 -16.98
C TYR A 218 -1.60 3.92 -16.29
N ILE A 219 -0.57 3.10 -16.49
CA ILE A 219 0.81 3.50 -16.20
C ILE A 219 1.25 4.54 -17.24
N ASN A 220 1.73 5.71 -16.82
CA ASN A 220 2.38 6.68 -17.70
C ASN A 220 3.85 6.28 -17.92
N LEU A 221 4.27 6.06 -19.17
CA LEU A 221 5.65 5.72 -19.54
C LEU A 221 6.50 6.95 -19.89
N GLY A 222 5.87 8.11 -20.04
CA GLY A 222 6.51 9.38 -20.40
C GLY A 222 6.81 10.27 -19.20
N ASN A 223 7.13 11.52 -19.50
CA ASN A 223 7.30 12.56 -18.49
C ASN A 223 5.94 12.98 -17.93
N TYR A 224 5.87 13.15 -16.63
CA TYR A 224 4.68 13.64 -15.93
C TYR A 224 4.34 15.07 -16.40
N MET A 225 3.05 15.30 -16.71
CA MET A 225 2.52 16.57 -17.22
C MET A 225 3.17 17.09 -18.52
N TYR A 226 3.70 16.18 -19.34
CA TYR A 226 4.28 16.53 -20.63
C TYR A 226 3.70 15.68 -21.74
N GLN A 227 3.14 16.33 -22.79
CA GLN A 227 2.47 15.68 -23.91
C GLN A 227 1.38 14.67 -23.48
N THR A 228 0.63 15.05 -22.45
CA THR A 228 -0.49 14.23 -21.94
C THR A 228 -1.45 13.92 -23.09
N PRO A 229 -1.76 12.65 -23.34
CA PRO A 229 -2.66 12.24 -24.43
C PRO A 229 -4.05 12.88 -24.29
N SER A 230 -4.69 13.20 -25.42
CA SER A 230 -6.05 13.71 -25.42
C SER A 230 -7.00 12.73 -24.72
N GLY A 231 -7.89 13.26 -23.89
CA GLY A 231 -8.82 12.45 -23.09
C GLY A 231 -8.20 11.81 -21.84
N CYS A 232 -6.93 12.12 -21.53
CA CYS A 232 -6.26 11.69 -20.30
C CYS A 232 -5.88 12.88 -19.43
N ALA A 233 -5.65 12.61 -18.15
CA ALA A 233 -5.03 13.53 -17.20
C ALA A 233 -3.89 12.80 -16.49
N ASP A 234 -2.75 13.49 -16.29
CA ASP A 234 -1.67 13.00 -15.45
C ASP A 234 -2.09 13.02 -13.99
N GLN A 235 -1.71 11.97 -13.26
CA GLN A 235 -2.00 11.83 -11.84
C GLN A 235 -0.82 11.21 -11.09
N THR A 236 -0.66 11.62 -9.84
CA THR A 236 -0.02 10.84 -8.80
C THR A 236 -1.10 10.28 -7.89
N ILE A 237 -0.89 9.09 -7.39
CA ILE A 237 -1.91 8.33 -6.65
C ILE A 237 -1.28 7.92 -5.33
N HIS A 238 -1.92 8.32 -4.24
CA HIS A 238 -1.39 8.19 -2.88
C HIS A 238 -2.28 7.28 -2.04
N TYR A 239 -1.68 6.60 -1.07
CA TYR A 239 -2.49 5.89 -0.09
C TYR A 239 -3.12 6.85 0.92
N TYR A 240 -4.22 6.42 1.49
CA TYR A 240 -5.00 7.11 2.50
C TYR A 240 -5.56 6.06 3.46
N ASN A 241 -5.41 6.28 4.75
CA ASN A 241 -5.65 5.24 5.76
C ASN A 241 -6.65 5.62 6.85
N ASP A 242 -7.44 6.67 6.67
CA ASP A 242 -8.53 6.95 7.58
C ASP A 242 -9.58 5.84 7.57
N LYS A 243 -10.35 5.76 8.63
CA LYS A 243 -11.38 4.72 8.82
C LYS A 243 -12.36 4.61 7.66
N THR A 244 -12.63 5.71 6.96
CA THR A 244 -13.53 5.78 5.81
C THR A 244 -12.92 6.61 4.70
N ALA A 245 -13.21 6.24 3.44
CA ALA A 245 -12.91 7.11 2.30
C ALA A 245 -13.78 8.38 2.36
N ASN A 246 -13.26 9.48 1.83
CA ASN A 246 -13.94 10.79 1.83
C ASN A 246 -13.83 11.49 0.46
N ALA A 247 -14.73 12.47 0.22
CA ALA A 247 -14.72 13.33 -0.97
C ALA A 247 -13.54 14.30 -0.97
#